data_d92e6bc6a4c32bf388e70baadbfef99e
#
_entry.id   d92e6bc6a4c32bf388e70baadbfef99e
#
_cell.length_a   1.000
_cell.length_b   1.000
_cell.length_c   1.000
_cell.angle_alpha   90.00
_cell.angle_beta   90.00
_cell.angle_gamma   90.00
#
_symmetry.space_group_name_H-M   'P 1'
#
loop_
_entity.id
_entity.type
_entity.pdbx_description
1 polymer ?
#
loop_
_entity_poly.entity_id
_entity_poly.type
_entity_poly.pdbx_seq_one_letter_code
_entity_poly.pdbx_strand_id
1 'polypeptide(L)'
;EEGSKDKLETKESQIEVVFELIKKPTVMLVLILSACVFTFNHGLNNWLPELLKSHGFSSVFSGYLAALPIFVGIIGSLVIPRLATPTRRFKILFLLCFAAFLSSLLLQFISLDVLVPGLILQGLARASLMTVLILTLVELPEIGEKRAGTASGMFFSAAEMGGLLGPLTLGILYEPSLGFSSGLIFLSVISGFMIIGALLLGRSARGKQ
;
A
#
# COMPACT_ATOMS: atom_id res chain seq x y z
N GLU A 1 -45.99 33.14 -1.80
CA GLU A 1 -45.58 32.23 -0.69
C GLU A 1 -45.21 30.87 -1.27
N GLU A 2 -44.00 30.82 -1.77
CA GLU A 2 -43.42 29.57 -2.25
C GLU A 2 -42.63 28.97 -1.09
N GLY A 3 -43.29 28.03 -0.39
CA GLY A 3 -42.70 27.31 0.72
C GLY A 3 -41.49 26.50 0.26
N SER A 4 -40.34 26.99 0.66
CA SER A 4 -39.05 26.24 0.65
C SER A 4 -39.29 24.91 1.34
N LYS A 5 -39.50 23.85 0.57
CA LYS A 5 -39.35 22.45 1.03
C LYS A 5 -37.88 22.19 1.17
N ASP A 6 -37.31 22.66 2.26
CA ASP A 6 -36.03 22.20 2.77
C ASP A 6 -36.21 20.71 3.07
N LYS A 7 -35.80 19.86 2.11
CA LYS A 7 -35.68 18.44 2.34
C LYS A 7 -34.64 18.30 3.44
N LEU A 8 -35.06 18.04 4.65
CA LEU A 8 -34.24 17.50 5.73
C LEU A 8 -33.60 16.21 5.19
N GLU A 9 -32.45 16.35 4.57
CA GLU A 9 -31.61 15.20 4.26
C GLU A 9 -31.28 14.54 5.61
N THR A 10 -31.92 13.42 5.89
CA THR A 10 -31.61 12.60 7.05
C THR A 10 -30.12 12.28 6.98
N LYS A 11 -29.35 12.91 7.85
CA LYS A 11 -27.91 12.72 7.94
C LYS A 11 -27.70 11.28 8.38
N GLU A 12 -27.33 10.39 7.43
CA GLU A 12 -27.01 9.00 7.76
C GLU A 12 -26.01 8.97 8.90
N SER A 13 -26.23 8.14 9.90
CA SER A 13 -25.29 7.97 11.00
C SER A 13 -23.97 7.42 10.44
N GLN A 14 -22.86 8.10 10.72
CA GLN A 14 -21.53 7.65 10.23
C GLN A 14 -21.23 6.21 10.66
N ILE A 15 -21.70 5.80 11.83
CA ILE A 15 -21.53 4.44 12.35
C ILE A 15 -22.30 3.44 11.48
N GLU A 16 -23.55 3.75 11.07
CA GLU A 16 -24.32 2.89 10.18
C GLU A 16 -23.65 2.74 8.82
N VAL A 17 -23.12 3.85 8.26
CA VAL A 17 -22.35 3.82 7.01
C VAL A 17 -21.12 2.92 7.13
N VAL A 18 -20.36 3.01 8.23
CA VAL A 18 -19.20 2.14 8.47
C VAL A 18 -19.62 0.68 8.49
N PHE A 19 -20.68 0.31 9.23
CA PHE A 19 -21.16 -1.08 9.30
C PHE A 19 -21.68 -1.59 7.95
N GLU A 20 -22.29 -0.72 7.16
CA GLU A 20 -22.74 -1.09 5.81
C GLU A 20 -21.57 -1.31 4.86
N LEU A 21 -20.57 -0.42 4.89
CA LEU A 21 -19.41 -0.51 4.03
C LEU A 21 -18.52 -1.72 4.34
N ILE A 22 -18.32 -2.07 5.61
CA ILE A 22 -17.56 -3.26 6.02
C ILE A 22 -18.19 -4.55 5.47
N LYS A 23 -19.51 -4.61 5.33
CA LYS A 23 -20.18 -5.79 4.76
C LYS A 23 -19.95 -5.96 3.26
N LYS A 24 -19.45 -4.95 2.56
CA LYS A 24 -19.15 -5.03 1.13
C LYS A 24 -17.80 -5.70 0.91
N PRO A 25 -17.75 -6.88 0.25
CA PRO A 25 -16.50 -7.64 0.11
C PRO A 25 -15.42 -6.87 -0.65
N THR A 26 -15.80 -6.03 -1.63
CA THR A 26 -14.84 -5.19 -2.38
C THR A 26 -14.20 -4.15 -1.48
N VAL A 27 -14.99 -3.48 -0.61
CA VAL A 27 -14.49 -2.50 0.36
C VAL A 27 -13.56 -3.19 1.36
N MET A 28 -14.00 -4.30 1.95
CA MET A 28 -13.18 -5.06 2.91
C MET A 28 -11.85 -5.48 2.29
N LEU A 29 -11.86 -5.95 1.04
CA LEU A 29 -10.63 -6.33 0.35
C LEU A 29 -9.67 -5.15 0.19
N VAL A 30 -10.18 -3.94 -0.14
CA VAL A 30 -9.35 -2.74 -0.23
C VAL A 30 -8.79 -2.34 1.13
N LEU A 31 -9.58 -2.45 2.22
CA LEU A 31 -9.10 -2.17 3.58
C LEU A 31 -7.98 -3.14 4.01
N ILE A 32 -8.13 -4.43 3.73
CA ILE A 32 -7.08 -5.43 4.00
C ILE A 32 -5.82 -5.10 3.18
N LEU A 33 -5.97 -4.78 1.91
CA LEU A 33 -4.84 -4.38 1.06
C LEU A 33 -4.17 -3.11 1.56
N SER A 34 -4.91 -2.13 2.09
CA SER A 34 -4.33 -0.92 2.66
C SER A 34 -3.44 -1.25 3.87
N ALA A 35 -3.89 -2.13 4.76
CA ALA A 35 -3.08 -2.62 5.86
C ALA A 35 -1.81 -3.32 5.36
N CYS A 36 -1.91 -4.22 4.36
CA CYS A 36 -0.75 -4.89 3.77
C CYS A 36 0.24 -3.89 3.14
N VAL A 37 -0.25 -2.90 2.39
CA VAL A 37 0.58 -1.85 1.78
C VAL A 37 1.34 -1.06 2.83
N PHE A 38 0.69 -0.68 3.94
CA PHE A 38 1.34 0.06 5.01
C PHE A 38 2.30 -0.81 5.82
N THR A 39 1.98 -2.08 6.06
CA THR A 39 2.91 -3.06 6.65
C THR A 39 4.21 -3.12 5.83
N PHE A 40 4.10 -3.28 4.51
CA PHE A 40 5.26 -3.30 3.61
C PHE A 40 6.03 -1.97 3.64
N ASN A 41 5.32 -0.85 3.45
CA ASN A 41 5.93 0.46 3.34
C ASN A 41 6.63 0.91 4.63
N HIS A 42 5.94 0.83 5.77
CA HIS A 42 6.48 1.28 7.05
C HIS A 42 7.51 0.29 7.59
N GLY A 43 7.32 -1.02 7.37
CA GLY A 43 8.31 -2.03 7.70
C GLY A 43 9.66 -1.71 7.07
N LEU A 44 9.72 -1.60 5.73
CA LEU A 44 10.95 -1.28 5.03
C LEU A 44 11.46 0.13 5.35
N ASN A 45 10.59 1.13 5.36
CA ASN A 45 11.05 2.52 5.55
C ASN A 45 11.78 2.73 6.87
N ASN A 46 11.30 2.11 7.95
CA ASN A 46 11.90 2.27 9.28
C ASN A 46 13.20 1.46 9.43
N TRP A 47 13.28 0.30 8.80
CA TRP A 47 14.41 -0.61 8.99
C TRP A 47 15.42 -0.62 7.83
N LEU A 48 15.14 0.09 6.72
CA LEU A 48 15.99 0.05 5.53
C LEU A 48 17.47 0.46 5.81
N PRO A 49 17.77 1.54 6.56
CA PRO A 49 19.17 1.86 6.87
C PRO A 49 19.87 0.75 7.66
N GLU A 50 19.19 0.15 8.64
CA GLU A 50 19.75 -0.94 9.46
C GLU A 50 19.90 -2.25 8.66
N LEU A 51 18.94 -2.53 7.76
CA LEU A 51 19.03 -3.64 6.81
C LEU A 51 20.29 -3.50 5.93
N LEU A 52 20.53 -2.30 5.40
CA LEU A 52 21.72 -2.05 4.58
C LEU A 52 23.00 -2.15 5.38
N LYS A 53 23.02 -1.70 6.64
CA LYS A 53 24.16 -1.91 7.55
C LYS A 53 24.40 -3.40 7.83
N SER A 54 23.35 -4.19 8.02
CA SER A 54 23.48 -5.63 8.23
C SER A 54 24.07 -6.36 7.01
N HIS A 55 23.98 -5.77 5.83
CA HIS A 55 24.66 -6.22 4.60
C HIS A 55 26.13 -5.81 4.55
N GLY A 56 26.67 -5.14 5.57
CA GLY A 56 28.07 -4.75 5.65
C GLY A 56 28.38 -3.35 5.09
N PHE A 57 27.39 -2.57 4.66
CA PHE A 57 27.61 -1.20 4.22
C PHE A 57 27.88 -0.26 5.39
N SER A 58 28.73 0.76 5.17
CA SER A 58 28.94 1.80 6.17
C SER A 58 27.66 2.59 6.48
N SER A 59 27.55 3.17 7.67
CA SER A 59 26.36 3.97 8.06
C SER A 59 26.08 5.12 7.10
N VAL A 60 27.11 5.78 6.59
CA VAL A 60 26.99 6.87 5.63
C VAL A 60 26.44 6.37 4.29
N PHE A 61 27.01 5.30 3.76
CA PHE A 61 26.58 4.73 2.48
C PHE A 61 25.17 4.11 2.56
N SER A 62 24.85 3.46 3.67
CA SER A 62 23.47 2.97 3.95
C SER A 62 22.45 4.11 3.94
N GLY A 63 22.80 5.28 4.49
CA GLY A 63 21.95 6.47 4.43
C GLY A 63 21.71 6.95 2.99
N TYR A 64 22.73 6.99 2.15
CA TYR A 64 22.59 7.35 0.74
C TYR A 64 21.73 6.35 -0.03
N LEU A 65 21.97 5.05 0.16
CA LEU A 65 21.16 4.01 -0.47
C LEU A 65 19.70 4.05 -0.01
N ALA A 66 19.45 4.30 1.28
CA ALA A 66 18.09 4.42 1.83
C ALA A 66 17.35 5.68 1.32
N ALA A 67 18.06 6.70 0.86
CA ALA A 67 17.45 7.88 0.23
C ALA A 67 16.98 7.59 -1.20
N LEU A 68 17.57 6.62 -1.90
CA LEU A 68 17.22 6.31 -3.30
C LEU A 68 15.72 6.00 -3.51
N PRO A 69 15.08 5.12 -2.72
CA PRO A 69 13.66 4.87 -2.84
C PRO A 69 12.78 6.11 -2.62
N ILE A 70 13.25 7.06 -1.80
CA ILE A 70 12.51 8.30 -1.53
C ILE A 70 12.48 9.15 -2.81
N PHE A 71 13.63 9.35 -3.45
CA PHE A 71 13.70 10.12 -4.71
C PHE A 71 12.89 9.47 -5.84
N VAL A 72 13.05 8.15 -6.02
CA VAL A 72 12.26 7.38 -6.99
C VAL A 72 10.78 7.48 -6.69
N GLY A 73 10.41 7.41 -5.41
CA GLY A 73 9.03 7.51 -4.94
C GLY A 73 8.39 8.86 -5.25
N ILE A 74 9.14 9.97 -5.14
CA ILE A 74 8.63 11.31 -5.51
C ILE A 74 8.22 11.31 -6.99
N ILE A 75 9.08 10.83 -7.88
CA ILE A 75 8.77 10.74 -9.31
C ILE A 75 7.58 9.80 -9.55
N GLY A 76 7.59 8.63 -8.91
CA GLY A 76 6.52 7.63 -9.01
C GLY A 76 5.16 8.20 -8.57
N SER A 77 5.10 8.93 -7.46
CA SER A 77 3.86 9.52 -6.94
C SER A 77 3.26 10.60 -7.85
N LEU A 78 4.08 11.28 -8.64
CA LEU A 78 3.63 12.29 -9.59
C LEU A 78 3.13 11.68 -10.90
N VAL A 79 3.76 10.61 -11.37
CA VAL A 79 3.51 10.03 -12.70
C VAL A 79 2.47 8.91 -12.65
N ILE A 80 2.66 7.95 -11.76
CA ILE A 80 1.88 6.70 -11.78
C ILE A 80 0.39 6.91 -11.53
N PRO A 81 -0.07 7.75 -10.58
CA PRO A 81 -1.50 7.98 -10.38
C PRO A 81 -2.19 8.59 -11.60
N ARG A 82 -1.48 9.43 -12.37
CA ARG A 82 -2.01 10.01 -13.62
C ARG A 82 -2.22 8.96 -14.70
N LEU A 83 -1.41 7.90 -14.71
CA LEU A 83 -1.55 6.76 -15.63
C LEU A 83 -2.63 5.78 -15.17
N ALA A 84 -3.02 5.81 -13.90
CA ALA A 84 -3.99 4.92 -13.27
C ALA A 84 -5.45 5.32 -13.60
N THR A 85 -5.74 5.50 -14.90
CA THR A 85 -7.11 5.72 -15.39
C THR A 85 -8.03 4.55 -15.01
N PRO A 86 -9.36 4.72 -14.95
CA PRO A 86 -10.30 3.66 -14.58
C PRO A 86 -10.06 2.33 -15.32
N THR A 87 -9.69 2.39 -16.62
CA THR A 87 -9.43 1.22 -17.46
C THR A 87 -8.09 0.52 -17.16
N ARG A 88 -7.08 1.26 -16.69
CA ARG A 88 -5.72 0.76 -16.46
C ARG A 88 -5.38 0.54 -14.99
N ARG A 89 -6.20 1.05 -14.08
CA ARG A 89 -5.95 1.08 -12.64
C ARG A 89 -5.60 -0.27 -12.04
N PHE A 90 -6.40 -1.30 -12.30
CA PHE A 90 -6.15 -2.64 -11.77
C PHE A 90 -4.88 -3.27 -12.32
N LYS A 91 -4.52 -2.99 -13.57
CA LYS A 91 -3.25 -3.42 -14.15
C LYS A 91 -2.06 -2.72 -13.48
N ILE A 92 -2.18 -1.41 -13.23
CA ILE A 92 -1.14 -0.64 -12.55
C ILE A 92 -1.02 -1.10 -11.10
N LEU A 93 -2.14 -1.30 -10.38
CA LEU A 93 -2.13 -1.84 -9.02
C LEU A 93 -1.42 -3.19 -8.95
N PHE A 94 -1.73 -4.10 -9.88
CA PHE A 94 -1.06 -5.40 -9.99
C PHE A 94 0.46 -5.24 -10.22
N LEU A 95 0.87 -4.38 -11.16
CA LEU A 95 2.29 -4.15 -11.45
C LEU A 95 3.05 -3.55 -10.26
N LEU A 96 2.41 -2.67 -9.49
CA LEU A 96 2.99 -2.09 -8.27
C LEU A 96 3.11 -3.13 -7.15
N CYS A 97 2.11 -4.00 -6.96
CA CYS A 97 2.19 -5.12 -6.01
C CYS A 97 3.30 -6.10 -6.42
N PHE A 98 3.44 -6.36 -7.73
CA PHE A 98 4.51 -7.20 -8.25
C PHE A 98 5.89 -6.54 -8.05
N ALA A 99 6.00 -5.22 -8.24
CA ALA A 99 7.22 -4.47 -7.95
C ALA A 99 7.59 -4.53 -6.46
N ALA A 100 6.62 -4.44 -5.55
CA ALA A 100 6.83 -4.61 -4.11
C ALA A 100 7.34 -6.03 -3.78
N PHE A 101 6.74 -7.05 -4.38
CA PHE A 101 7.16 -8.45 -4.22
C PHE A 101 8.59 -8.66 -4.72
N LEU A 102 8.88 -8.23 -5.94
CA LEU A 102 10.21 -8.36 -6.51
C LEU A 102 11.26 -7.58 -5.71
N SER A 103 10.92 -6.38 -5.24
CA SER A 103 11.77 -5.58 -4.36
C SER A 103 12.16 -6.35 -3.10
N SER A 104 11.18 -6.95 -2.38
CA SER A 104 11.48 -7.69 -1.14
C SER A 104 12.38 -8.91 -1.38
N LEU A 105 12.34 -9.52 -2.55
CA LEU A 105 13.27 -10.58 -2.95
C LEU A 105 14.66 -10.02 -3.27
N LEU A 106 14.75 -8.95 -4.06
CA LEU A 106 16.03 -8.37 -4.46
C LEU A 106 16.80 -7.76 -3.29
N LEU A 107 16.09 -7.21 -2.29
CA LEU A 107 16.71 -6.66 -1.08
C LEU A 107 17.38 -7.70 -0.17
N GLN A 108 17.21 -8.98 -0.44
CA GLN A 108 17.95 -10.06 0.26
C GLN A 108 19.40 -10.21 -0.22
N PHE A 109 19.75 -9.65 -1.37
CA PHE A 109 21.09 -9.75 -1.96
C PHE A 109 21.96 -8.56 -1.57
N ILE A 110 23.24 -8.83 -1.33
CA ILE A 110 24.23 -7.80 -0.94
C ILE A 110 24.82 -7.08 -2.16
N SER A 111 24.85 -7.74 -3.33
CA SER A 111 25.39 -7.16 -4.56
C SER A 111 24.62 -5.92 -4.99
N LEU A 112 25.31 -4.81 -5.20
CA LEU A 112 24.72 -3.53 -5.63
C LEU A 112 23.95 -3.64 -6.94
N ASP A 113 24.40 -4.50 -7.85
CA ASP A 113 23.72 -4.72 -9.15
C ASP A 113 22.31 -5.29 -9.00
N VAL A 114 22.05 -5.99 -7.89
CA VAL A 114 20.75 -6.56 -7.55
C VAL A 114 19.99 -5.69 -6.55
N LEU A 115 20.70 -5.15 -5.56
CA LEU A 115 20.15 -4.33 -4.49
C LEU A 115 19.54 -3.01 -5.02
N VAL A 116 20.28 -2.31 -5.91
CA VAL A 116 19.83 -1.00 -6.45
C VAL A 116 18.53 -1.12 -7.25
N PRO A 117 18.36 -2.06 -8.17
CA PRO A 117 17.04 -2.34 -8.77
C PRO A 117 15.95 -2.62 -7.75
N GLY A 118 16.25 -3.38 -6.68
CA GLY A 118 15.33 -3.62 -5.57
C GLY A 118 14.87 -2.33 -4.88
N LEU A 119 15.80 -1.41 -4.60
CA LEU A 119 15.50 -0.11 -4.01
C LEU A 119 14.67 0.79 -4.94
N ILE A 120 14.92 0.75 -6.24
CA ILE A 120 14.13 1.49 -7.24
C ILE A 120 12.69 0.96 -7.28
N LEU A 121 12.51 -0.36 -7.35
CA LEU A 121 11.18 -0.97 -7.34
C LEU A 121 10.43 -0.68 -6.05
N GLN A 122 11.12 -0.71 -4.90
CA GLN A 122 10.56 -0.34 -3.61
C GLN A 122 10.06 1.11 -3.60
N GLY A 123 10.84 2.04 -4.14
CA GLY A 123 10.46 3.45 -4.23
C GLY A 123 9.21 3.67 -5.08
N LEU A 124 9.15 3.04 -6.27
CA LEU A 124 7.99 3.10 -7.16
C LEU A 124 6.73 2.53 -6.48
N ALA A 125 6.84 1.34 -5.87
CA ALA A 125 5.73 0.68 -5.20
C ALA A 125 5.24 1.50 -4.00
N ARG A 126 6.16 1.92 -3.12
CA ARG A 126 5.86 2.63 -1.87
C ARG A 126 4.98 3.86 -2.07
N ALA A 127 5.39 4.75 -2.96
CA ALA A 127 4.72 6.02 -3.14
C ALA A 127 3.40 5.92 -3.91
N SER A 128 3.29 4.94 -4.80
CA SER A 128 2.18 4.86 -5.75
C SER A 128 1.07 3.91 -5.31
N LEU A 129 1.38 2.84 -4.57
CA LEU A 129 0.39 1.85 -4.14
C LEU A 129 -0.74 2.47 -3.31
N MET A 130 -0.38 3.28 -2.30
CA MET A 130 -1.35 3.95 -1.45
C MET A 130 -2.30 4.83 -2.28
N THR A 131 -1.75 5.68 -3.14
CA THR A 131 -2.54 6.62 -3.94
C THR A 131 -3.46 5.89 -4.93
N VAL A 132 -2.96 4.85 -5.61
CA VAL A 132 -3.77 4.07 -6.55
C VAL A 132 -4.85 3.27 -5.82
N LEU A 133 -4.55 2.77 -4.61
CA LEU A 133 -5.49 1.97 -3.84
C LEU A 133 -6.63 2.81 -3.23
N ILE A 134 -6.33 3.98 -2.64
CA ILE A 134 -7.37 4.89 -2.15
C ILE A 134 -8.23 5.43 -3.27
N LEU A 135 -7.64 5.76 -4.43
CA LEU A 135 -8.38 6.15 -5.62
C LEU A 135 -9.31 5.03 -6.09
N THR A 136 -8.86 3.77 -5.99
CA THR A 136 -9.70 2.61 -6.28
C THR A 136 -10.89 2.52 -5.33
N LEU A 137 -10.69 2.79 -4.03
CA LEU A 137 -11.75 2.76 -3.03
C LEU A 137 -12.82 3.82 -3.29
N VAL A 138 -12.41 5.09 -3.39
CA VAL A 138 -13.37 6.21 -3.47
C VAL A 138 -14.18 6.22 -4.76
N GLU A 139 -13.69 5.59 -5.82
CA GLU A 139 -14.39 5.43 -7.09
C GLU A 139 -15.21 4.13 -7.19
N LEU A 140 -15.30 3.33 -6.11
CA LEU A 140 -16.23 2.20 -6.11
C LEU A 140 -17.68 2.70 -6.17
N PRO A 141 -18.53 2.11 -7.03
CA PRO A 141 -19.94 2.51 -7.15
C PRO A 141 -20.71 2.44 -5.83
N GLU A 142 -20.24 1.59 -4.90
CA GLU A 142 -20.85 1.36 -3.58
C GLU A 142 -20.56 2.49 -2.59
N ILE A 143 -19.57 3.34 -2.83
CA ILE A 143 -19.15 4.44 -1.95
C ILE A 143 -19.96 5.71 -2.25
N GLY A 144 -19.94 6.17 -3.50
CA GLY A 144 -20.56 7.43 -3.88
C GLY A 144 -19.89 8.65 -3.22
N GLU A 145 -20.25 9.85 -3.67
CA GLU A 145 -19.61 11.09 -3.19
C GLU A 145 -19.86 11.35 -1.69
N LYS A 146 -21.08 11.05 -1.20
CA LYS A 146 -21.47 11.31 0.20
C LYS A 146 -20.72 10.47 1.22
N ARG A 147 -20.28 9.26 0.84
CA ARG A 147 -19.61 8.29 1.73
C ARG A 147 -18.10 8.24 1.55
N ALA A 148 -17.55 8.98 0.58
CA ALA A 148 -16.11 8.97 0.27
C ALA A 148 -15.24 9.37 1.47
N GLY A 149 -15.67 10.34 2.27
CA GLY A 149 -14.96 10.75 3.48
C GLY A 149 -14.88 9.63 4.53
N THR A 150 -16.01 8.97 4.83
CA THR A 150 -16.06 7.84 5.78
C THR A 150 -15.24 6.66 5.27
N ALA A 151 -15.35 6.32 3.98
CA ALA A 151 -14.56 5.25 3.36
C ALA A 151 -13.06 5.53 3.43
N SER A 152 -12.64 6.78 3.18
CA SER A 152 -11.24 7.19 3.31
C SER A 152 -10.75 7.11 4.76
N GLY A 153 -11.58 7.50 5.74
CA GLY A 153 -11.27 7.33 7.16
C GLY A 153 -11.04 5.86 7.53
N MET A 154 -11.92 4.97 7.07
CA MET A 154 -11.77 3.52 7.25
C MET A 154 -10.48 2.99 6.60
N PHE A 155 -10.18 3.46 5.39
CA PHE A 155 -8.95 3.10 4.67
C PHE A 155 -7.70 3.45 5.48
N PHE A 156 -7.59 4.69 5.96
CA PHE A 156 -6.43 5.11 6.74
C PHE A 156 -6.38 4.42 8.11
N SER A 157 -7.53 4.18 8.77
CA SER A 157 -7.55 3.43 10.02
C SER A 157 -7.00 2.01 9.84
N ALA A 158 -7.41 1.29 8.80
CA ALA A 158 -6.88 -0.03 8.48
C ALA A 158 -5.38 0.04 8.07
N ALA A 159 -5.01 1.04 7.28
CA ALA A 159 -3.64 1.26 6.84
C ALA A 159 -2.70 1.50 8.02
N GLU A 160 -3.05 2.37 8.97
CA GLU A 160 -2.21 2.69 10.15
C GLU A 160 -2.02 1.48 11.07
N MET A 161 -3.00 0.57 11.17
CA MET A 161 -2.78 -0.72 11.85
C MET A 161 -1.64 -1.50 11.19
N GLY A 162 -1.61 -1.56 9.85
CA GLY A 162 -0.50 -2.14 9.11
C GLY A 162 0.81 -1.37 9.30
N GLY A 163 0.73 -0.05 9.35
CA GLY A 163 1.87 0.84 9.60
C GLY A 163 2.56 0.61 10.94
N LEU A 164 1.79 0.26 11.96
CA LEU A 164 2.30 -0.17 13.27
C LEU A 164 2.89 -1.59 13.22
N LEU A 165 2.16 -2.52 12.60
CA LEU A 165 2.54 -3.94 12.56
C LEU A 165 3.81 -4.18 11.74
N GLY A 166 4.03 -3.41 10.67
CA GLY A 166 5.19 -3.58 9.79
C GLY A 166 6.52 -3.47 10.52
N PRO A 167 6.87 -2.30 11.09
CA PRO A 167 8.12 -2.13 11.84
C PRO A 167 8.25 -3.06 13.05
N LEU A 168 7.13 -3.28 13.77
CA LEU A 168 7.10 -4.18 14.93
C LEU A 168 7.48 -5.61 14.51
N THR A 169 6.86 -6.13 13.45
CA THR A 169 7.12 -7.50 13.00
C THR A 169 8.56 -7.65 12.48
N LEU A 170 9.07 -6.68 11.71
CA LEU A 170 10.46 -6.71 11.26
C LEU A 170 11.44 -6.67 12.42
N GLY A 171 11.17 -5.88 13.46
CA GLY A 171 11.98 -5.84 14.66
C GLY A 171 11.98 -7.16 15.44
N ILE A 172 10.82 -7.82 15.56
CA ILE A 172 10.70 -9.14 16.21
C ILE A 172 11.40 -10.24 15.39
N LEU A 173 11.34 -10.17 14.07
CA LEU A 173 11.95 -11.14 13.16
C LEU A 173 13.45 -10.88 12.91
N TYR A 174 13.99 -9.79 13.42
CA TYR A 174 15.42 -9.52 13.33
C TYR A 174 16.19 -10.52 14.19
N GLU A 175 17.19 -11.14 13.58
CA GLU A 175 18.09 -12.08 14.24
C GLU A 175 19.53 -11.69 13.95
N PRO A 176 20.43 -11.57 14.97
CA PRO A 176 21.81 -11.14 14.77
C PRO A 176 22.60 -12.00 13.78
N SER A 177 22.26 -13.30 13.67
CA SER A 177 22.92 -14.25 12.77
C SER A 177 22.43 -14.19 11.32
N LEU A 178 21.15 -13.85 11.09
CA LEU A 178 20.48 -13.84 9.79
C LEU A 178 20.09 -12.41 9.33
N GLY A 179 20.32 -11.41 10.18
CA GLY A 179 19.94 -10.03 9.90
C GLY A 179 18.42 -9.90 9.71
N PHE A 180 18.00 -9.27 8.60
CA PHE A 180 16.61 -9.03 8.24
C PHE A 180 16.01 -10.07 7.28
N SER A 181 16.68 -11.19 7.00
CA SER A 181 16.22 -12.18 6.01
C SER A 181 14.80 -12.68 6.30
N SER A 182 14.49 -13.04 7.56
CA SER A 182 13.16 -13.49 7.97
C SER A 182 12.10 -12.38 7.78
N GLY A 183 12.46 -11.14 8.09
CA GLY A 183 11.59 -9.97 7.85
C GLY A 183 11.32 -9.72 6.37
N LEU A 184 12.32 -9.86 5.50
CA LEU A 184 12.16 -9.72 4.06
C LEU A 184 11.31 -10.86 3.47
N ILE A 185 11.44 -12.09 3.97
CA ILE A 185 10.55 -13.20 3.60
C ILE A 185 9.10 -12.88 4.00
N PHE A 186 8.88 -12.40 5.22
CA PHE A 186 7.57 -11.95 5.66
C PHE A 186 6.97 -10.88 4.72
N LEU A 187 7.75 -9.87 4.34
CA LEU A 187 7.31 -8.84 3.39
C LEU A 187 7.04 -9.40 1.99
N SER A 188 7.78 -10.43 1.56
CA SER A 188 7.52 -11.14 0.31
C SER A 188 6.16 -11.87 0.36
N VAL A 189 5.84 -12.50 1.48
CA VAL A 189 4.53 -13.13 1.69
C VAL A 189 3.41 -12.08 1.66
N ILE A 190 3.55 -10.97 2.39
CA ILE A 190 2.58 -9.86 2.39
C ILE A 190 2.36 -9.31 0.98
N SER A 191 3.43 -9.05 0.22
CA SER A 191 3.31 -8.56 -1.15
C SER A 191 2.73 -9.62 -2.11
N GLY A 192 2.93 -10.90 -1.87
CA GLY A 192 2.23 -12.00 -2.54
C GLY A 192 0.71 -11.94 -2.32
N PHE A 193 0.28 -11.71 -1.07
CA PHE A 193 -1.15 -11.47 -0.77
C PHE A 193 -1.68 -10.21 -1.46
N MET A 194 -0.88 -9.14 -1.54
CA MET A 194 -1.27 -7.93 -2.27
C MET A 194 -1.49 -8.20 -3.77
N ILE A 195 -0.67 -9.05 -4.40
CA ILE A 195 -0.84 -9.47 -5.81
C ILE A 195 -2.18 -10.20 -5.99
N ILE A 196 -2.47 -11.17 -5.11
CA ILE A 196 -3.74 -11.92 -5.15
C ILE A 196 -4.92 -10.96 -4.99
N GLY A 197 -4.86 -10.07 -4.01
CA GLY A 197 -5.89 -9.07 -3.77
C GLY A 197 -6.11 -8.13 -4.96
N ALA A 198 -5.05 -7.65 -5.61
CA ALA A 198 -5.14 -6.82 -6.80
C ALA A 198 -5.82 -7.57 -7.98
N LEU A 199 -5.54 -8.86 -8.14
CA LEU A 199 -6.21 -9.70 -9.14
C LEU A 199 -7.70 -9.90 -8.83
N LEU A 200 -8.04 -10.13 -7.57
CA LEU A 200 -9.45 -10.29 -7.13
C LEU A 200 -10.24 -8.99 -7.35
N LEU A 201 -9.66 -7.84 -7.00
CA LEU A 201 -10.27 -6.53 -7.27
C LEU A 201 -10.51 -6.31 -8.77
N GLY A 202 -9.52 -6.65 -9.60
CA GLY A 202 -9.65 -6.53 -11.05
C GLY A 202 -10.73 -7.43 -11.66
N ARG A 203 -10.94 -8.64 -11.10
CA ARG A 203 -12.01 -9.55 -11.51
C ARG A 203 -13.39 -9.04 -11.08
N SER A 204 -13.51 -8.58 -9.83
CA SER A 204 -14.77 -8.06 -9.28
C SER A 204 -15.26 -6.84 -10.06
N ALA A 205 -14.35 -5.96 -10.51
CA ALA A 205 -14.69 -4.80 -11.30
C ALA A 205 -15.18 -5.14 -12.71
N ARG A 206 -14.62 -6.19 -13.35
CA ARG A 206 -15.04 -6.64 -14.69
C ARG A 206 -16.39 -7.36 -14.68
N GLY A 207 -16.73 -8.04 -13.60
CA GLY A 207 -18.03 -8.74 -13.48
C GLY A 207 -19.22 -7.82 -13.23
N LYS A 208 -19.00 -6.52 -13.01
CA LYS A 208 -20.05 -5.50 -12.79
C LYS A 208 -20.25 -4.55 -13.99
N GLN A 209 -19.46 -4.71 -15.07
CA GLN A 209 -19.65 -4.07 -16.37
C GLN A 209 -20.42 -4.99 -17.32
#